data_82008194956643fbf6862a001e7756f2
#
_entry.id   82008194956643fbf6862a001e7756f2
#
_cell.length_a   1.000
_cell.length_b   1.000
_cell.length_c   1.000
_cell.angle_alpha   90.00
_cell.angle_beta   90.00
_cell.angle_gamma   90.00
#
_symmetry.space_group_name_H-M   'P 1'
#
loop_
_entity.id
_entity.type
_entity.pdbx_description
1 polymer ?
#
loop_
_entity_poly.entity_id
_entity_poly.type
_entity_poly.pdbx_seq_one_letter_code
_entity_poly.pdbx_strand_id
1 'polypeptide(L)'
;MSNSSILIKNIYHMLAYAFKVLKQTNYGQVATEEFENIHNLLAAILSKGISQQLKQGLYREYIDNSDDLNVLRGKLNITGTIRNQIQHKRLLSCEFDELSEDNIFNQILKLTATILIKNRSVNAEYKSELKKLMLYFSNVSSIEVSQIKWSTLRFQRNNQSYKMLMNICYLVIDGLLLSSQDGEYKMANFIDDQHMHRLYESFIREYYRYHYGDIISVSAEFIDWNVPEDSIGIELLPRMKTDITLQRGDKTLIIDAKYYSHTMQHHFNSTSFHSANMYQIFTYVKNFDKGQTGNVSGMLLYAKTNEAITPDNEFMMGGNKISVKTLDLNCDFEIIKKQLDHIVKPLLD
;
A
#
# COMPACT_ATOMS: atom_id res chain seq x y z
N MET A 1 -1.18 25.93 12.99
CA MET A 1 -0.82 24.84 12.05
C MET A 1 -2.06 24.55 11.22
N SER A 2 -1.94 24.51 9.91
CA SER A 2 -3.10 24.22 9.04
C SER A 2 -3.49 22.74 9.17
N ASN A 3 -4.79 22.40 9.16
CA ASN A 3 -5.28 21.01 9.23
C ASN A 3 -4.62 20.09 8.20
N SER A 4 -4.11 20.63 7.08
CA SER A 4 -3.43 19.86 6.03
C SER A 4 -2.08 19.29 6.46
N SER A 5 -1.32 19.95 7.32
CA SER A 5 0.00 19.47 7.75
C SER A 5 -0.10 18.26 8.69
N ILE A 6 -1.12 18.23 9.54
CA ILE A 6 -1.36 17.10 10.47
C ILE A 6 -1.74 15.83 9.69
N LEU A 7 -2.63 15.96 8.70
CA LEU A 7 -3.02 14.83 7.86
C LEU A 7 -1.85 14.27 7.06
N ILE A 8 -0.99 15.12 6.51
CA ILE A 8 0.21 14.70 5.77
C ILE A 8 1.14 13.88 6.66
N LYS A 9 1.36 14.32 7.91
CA LYS A 9 2.16 13.58 8.89
C LYS A 9 1.54 12.22 9.23
N ASN A 10 0.22 12.17 9.34
CA ASN A 10 -0.49 10.92 9.61
C ASN A 10 -0.44 9.95 8.43
N ILE A 11 -0.40 10.44 7.18
CA ILE A 11 -0.14 9.58 6.01
C ILE A 11 1.23 8.90 6.14
N TYR A 12 2.27 9.61 6.61
CA TYR A 12 3.55 8.98 6.90
C TYR A 12 3.41 7.83 7.92
N HIS A 13 2.72 8.06 9.03
CA HIS A 13 2.50 7.02 10.03
C HIS A 13 1.73 5.83 9.46
N MET A 14 0.68 6.08 8.68
CA MET A 14 -0.09 5.02 8.01
C MET A 14 0.82 4.19 7.09
N LEU A 15 1.68 4.83 6.29
CA LEU A 15 2.67 4.15 5.44
C LEU A 15 3.67 3.35 6.28
N ALA A 16 4.15 3.91 7.38
CA ALA A 16 5.14 3.27 8.24
C ALA A 16 4.60 1.99 8.89
N TYR A 17 3.33 1.97 9.33
CA TYR A 17 2.67 0.77 9.80
C TYR A 17 2.39 -0.22 8.66
N ALA A 18 1.73 0.22 7.60
CA ALA A 18 1.33 -0.63 6.47
C ALA A 18 2.51 -1.39 5.86
N PHE A 19 3.69 -0.78 5.81
CA PHE A 19 4.91 -1.39 5.25
C PHE A 19 5.92 -1.88 6.29
N LYS A 20 5.54 -1.88 7.57
CA LYS A 20 6.36 -2.44 8.69
C LYS A 20 7.75 -1.81 8.82
N VAL A 21 7.88 -0.53 8.51
CA VAL A 21 9.18 0.19 8.58
C VAL A 21 9.43 0.92 9.89
N LEU A 22 8.52 0.82 10.86
CA LEU A 22 8.64 1.45 12.18
C LEU A 22 9.94 1.13 12.93
N LYS A 23 10.51 -0.04 12.67
CA LYS A 23 11.79 -0.49 13.29
C LYS A 23 13.03 -0.01 12.53
N GLN A 24 12.86 0.66 11.38
CA GLN A 24 13.99 1.13 10.57
C GLN A 24 14.38 2.55 10.99
N THR A 25 15.54 2.68 11.62
CA THR A 25 16.05 3.94 12.19
C THR A 25 16.14 5.10 11.19
N ASN A 26 16.30 4.80 9.90
CA ASN A 26 16.48 5.81 8.85
C ASN A 26 15.23 6.64 8.56
N TYR A 27 14.04 6.12 8.87
CA TYR A 27 12.77 6.83 8.65
C TYR A 27 12.30 7.62 9.88
N GLY A 28 12.91 7.41 11.05
CA GLY A 28 12.55 8.13 12.27
C GLY A 28 12.67 9.66 12.15
N GLN A 29 13.63 10.14 11.38
CA GLN A 29 13.79 11.58 11.12
C GLN A 29 12.65 12.17 10.30
N VAL A 30 12.10 11.42 9.32
CA VAL A 30 10.95 11.86 8.53
C VAL A 30 9.72 12.07 9.40
N ALA A 31 9.57 11.27 10.47
CA ALA A 31 8.46 11.41 11.42
C ALA A 31 8.46 12.73 12.18
N THR A 32 9.62 13.38 12.35
CA THR A 32 9.80 14.63 13.08
C THR A 32 9.76 15.87 12.19
N GLU A 33 9.86 15.71 10.87
CA GLU A 33 9.83 16.81 9.91
C GLU A 33 8.38 17.30 9.68
N GLU A 34 8.20 18.61 9.50
CA GLU A 34 6.94 19.19 9.08
C GLU A 34 6.94 19.35 7.56
N PHE A 35 5.97 18.75 6.89
CA PHE A 35 5.84 18.81 5.44
C PHE A 35 4.70 19.77 5.04
N GLU A 36 5.01 20.72 4.17
CA GLU A 36 4.02 21.66 3.63
C GLU A 36 3.02 20.96 2.69
N ASN A 37 3.46 19.90 2.03
CA ASN A 37 2.64 19.14 1.08
C ASN A 37 3.08 17.67 0.96
N ILE A 38 2.17 16.85 0.40
CA ILE A 38 2.39 15.41 0.23
C ILE A 38 3.56 15.08 -0.69
N HIS A 39 3.86 15.93 -1.69
CA HIS A 39 4.98 15.67 -2.62
C HIS A 39 6.33 15.79 -1.92
N ASN A 40 6.47 16.72 -0.98
CA ASN A 40 7.66 16.83 -0.14
C ASN A 40 7.84 15.61 0.75
N LEU A 41 6.75 15.13 1.38
CA LEU A 41 6.78 13.90 2.16
C LEU A 41 7.22 12.71 1.32
N LEU A 42 6.59 12.50 0.15
CA LEU A 42 6.92 11.37 -0.73
C LEU A 42 8.35 11.46 -1.27
N ALA A 43 8.83 12.68 -1.61
CA ALA A 43 10.21 12.91 -2.02
C ALA A 43 11.20 12.60 -0.90
N ALA A 44 10.93 13.02 0.33
CA ALA A 44 11.75 12.72 1.49
C ALA A 44 11.82 11.22 1.79
N ILE A 45 10.69 10.52 1.76
CA ILE A 45 10.65 9.06 1.96
C ILE A 45 11.43 8.35 0.84
N LEU A 46 11.22 8.76 -0.41
CA LEU A 46 11.89 8.15 -1.56
C LEU A 46 13.40 8.38 -1.50
N SER A 47 13.86 9.60 -1.20
CA SER A 47 15.29 9.91 -1.10
C SER A 47 15.98 9.08 0.00
N LYS A 48 15.37 9.00 1.19
CA LYS A 48 15.88 8.17 2.30
C LYS A 48 15.93 6.69 1.91
N GLY A 49 14.88 6.18 1.28
CA GLY A 49 14.80 4.79 0.84
C GLY A 49 15.82 4.44 -0.24
N ILE A 50 15.97 5.27 -1.27
CA ILE A 50 17.00 5.09 -2.31
C ILE A 50 18.40 5.15 -1.69
N SER A 51 18.66 6.13 -0.80
CA SER A 51 19.94 6.23 -0.11
C SER A 51 20.28 4.96 0.67
N GLN A 52 19.28 4.33 1.31
CA GLN A 52 19.48 3.07 2.01
C GLN A 52 19.78 1.92 1.04
N GLN A 53 19.08 1.84 -0.10
CA GLN A 53 19.35 0.82 -1.11
C GLN A 53 20.76 0.97 -1.69
N LEU A 54 21.21 2.20 -1.96
CA LEU A 54 22.56 2.45 -2.44
C LEU A 54 23.65 2.00 -1.46
N LYS A 55 23.43 2.13 -0.14
CA LYS A 55 24.36 1.62 0.88
C LYS A 55 24.47 0.10 0.89
N GLN A 56 23.40 -0.60 0.51
CA GLN A 56 23.35 -2.06 0.42
C GLN A 56 23.73 -2.59 -0.98
N GLY A 57 23.86 -1.70 -1.97
CA GLY A 57 23.89 -1.98 -3.38
C GLY A 57 22.46 -2.01 -3.96
N LEU A 58 22.30 -1.48 -5.17
CA LEU A 58 21.02 -1.61 -5.88
C LEU A 58 20.67 -3.07 -6.12
N TYR A 59 19.40 -3.38 -6.08
CA TYR A 59 18.90 -4.72 -6.39
C TYR A 59 19.35 -5.13 -7.81
N ARG A 60 19.81 -6.37 -7.94
CA ARG A 60 20.26 -6.94 -9.18
C ARG A 60 19.46 -8.18 -9.53
N GLU A 61 19.17 -8.33 -10.79
CA GLU A 61 18.55 -9.52 -11.36
C GLU A 61 19.46 -10.14 -12.41
N TYR A 62 19.38 -11.47 -12.54
CA TYR A 62 19.99 -12.15 -13.66
C TYR A 62 19.17 -11.88 -14.92
N ILE A 63 19.85 -11.36 -15.94
CA ILE A 63 19.28 -11.16 -17.27
C ILE A 63 20.04 -12.05 -18.26
N ASP A 64 19.28 -12.69 -19.15
CA ASP A 64 19.87 -13.42 -20.27
C ASP A 64 20.57 -12.42 -21.19
N ASN A 65 21.83 -12.60 -21.41
CA ASN A 65 22.64 -11.81 -22.33
C ASN A 65 23.21 -12.70 -23.44
N SER A 66 23.41 -12.13 -24.61
CA SER A 66 24.03 -12.78 -25.75
C SER A 66 25.05 -11.85 -26.40
N ASP A 67 26.29 -12.29 -26.47
CA ASP A 67 27.37 -11.49 -27.04
C ASP A 67 28.39 -12.36 -27.75
N ASP A 68 29.15 -11.75 -28.69
CA ASP A 68 30.23 -12.37 -29.41
C ASP A 68 31.56 -12.11 -28.69
N LEU A 69 32.10 -13.15 -28.05
CA LEU A 69 33.25 -13.05 -27.14
C LEU A 69 34.44 -13.83 -27.63
N ASN A 70 35.67 -13.41 -27.27
CA ASN A 70 36.89 -14.12 -27.55
C ASN A 70 37.09 -15.42 -26.75
N VAL A 71 36.34 -15.55 -25.65
CA VAL A 71 36.40 -16.69 -24.73
C VAL A 71 34.98 -17.17 -24.43
N LEU A 72 34.82 -18.49 -24.30
CA LEU A 72 33.53 -19.08 -23.96
C LEU A 72 33.05 -18.59 -22.59
N ARG A 73 31.84 -18.02 -22.56
CA ARG A 73 31.11 -17.62 -21.34
C ARG A 73 29.68 -18.19 -21.42
N GLY A 74 29.29 -18.95 -20.42
CA GLY A 74 27.97 -19.56 -20.40
C GLY A 74 27.80 -20.65 -21.47
N LYS A 75 26.71 -20.58 -22.23
CA LYS A 75 26.34 -21.54 -23.27
C LYS A 75 26.76 -21.03 -24.64
N LEU A 76 27.37 -21.93 -25.44
CA LEU A 76 27.74 -21.60 -26.81
C LEU A 76 26.48 -21.60 -27.72
N ASN A 77 26.27 -20.50 -28.42
CA ASN A 77 25.32 -20.42 -29.51
C ASN A 77 26.01 -20.87 -30.77
N ILE A 78 25.75 -22.12 -31.20
CA ILE A 78 26.42 -22.76 -32.36
C ILE A 78 26.14 -21.99 -33.64
N THR A 79 24.87 -21.58 -33.85
CA THR A 79 24.47 -20.86 -35.06
C THR A 79 25.17 -19.51 -35.20
N GLY A 80 25.22 -18.74 -34.10
CA GLY A 80 25.93 -17.46 -34.04
C GLY A 80 27.43 -17.64 -34.27
N THR A 81 28.04 -18.65 -33.65
CA THR A 81 29.48 -18.95 -33.79
C THR A 81 29.83 -19.33 -35.20
N ILE A 82 29.04 -20.18 -35.89
CA ILE A 82 29.23 -20.52 -37.30
C ILE A 82 29.14 -19.27 -38.18
N ARG A 83 28.19 -18.40 -37.93
CA ARG A 83 28.06 -17.11 -38.65
C ARG A 83 29.31 -16.25 -38.47
N ASN A 84 29.88 -16.17 -37.27
CA ASN A 84 31.11 -15.46 -36.99
C ASN A 84 32.30 -16.06 -37.72
N GLN A 85 32.39 -17.38 -37.79
CA GLN A 85 33.44 -18.08 -38.57
C GLN A 85 33.34 -17.79 -40.08
N ILE A 86 32.15 -17.84 -40.66
CA ILE A 86 31.89 -17.50 -42.05
C ILE A 86 32.33 -16.05 -42.35
N GLN A 87 32.12 -15.14 -41.39
CA GLN A 87 32.54 -13.74 -41.48
C GLN A 87 34.02 -13.51 -41.12
N HIS A 88 34.79 -14.58 -40.93
CA HIS A 88 36.21 -14.55 -40.52
C HIS A 88 36.44 -13.82 -39.18
N LYS A 89 35.42 -13.71 -38.32
CA LYS A 89 35.55 -13.24 -36.97
C LYS A 89 35.98 -14.38 -36.05
N ARG A 90 37.00 -14.14 -35.23
CA ARG A 90 37.48 -15.12 -34.24
C ARG A 90 36.73 -14.96 -32.94
N LEU A 91 35.40 -15.00 -33.01
CA LEU A 91 34.51 -14.78 -31.86
C LEU A 91 33.55 -15.98 -31.71
N LEU A 92 33.28 -16.31 -30.48
CA LEU A 92 32.27 -17.28 -30.07
C LEU A 92 30.99 -16.53 -29.69
N SER A 93 29.86 -16.91 -30.28
CA SER A 93 28.57 -16.39 -29.85
C SER A 93 28.16 -17.10 -28.57
N CYS A 94 28.02 -16.37 -27.49
CA CYS A 94 27.77 -16.88 -26.13
C CYS A 94 26.44 -16.38 -25.59
N GLU A 95 25.68 -17.27 -24.96
CA GLU A 95 24.49 -16.96 -24.18
C GLU A 95 24.84 -17.17 -22.70
N PHE A 96 24.67 -16.13 -21.89
CA PHE A 96 25.03 -16.18 -20.46
C PHE A 96 24.18 -15.27 -19.64
N ASP A 97 23.99 -15.64 -18.38
CA ASP A 97 23.32 -14.81 -17.41
C ASP A 97 24.28 -13.75 -16.86
N GLU A 98 23.81 -12.51 -16.80
CA GLU A 98 24.54 -11.41 -16.21
C GLU A 98 23.73 -10.73 -15.13
N LEU A 99 24.40 -10.42 -14.02
CA LEU A 99 23.77 -9.77 -12.88
C LEU A 99 23.69 -8.26 -13.15
N SER A 100 22.48 -7.76 -13.43
CA SER A 100 22.23 -6.39 -13.85
C SER A 100 21.47 -5.57 -12.83
N GLU A 101 21.85 -4.31 -12.68
CA GLU A 101 21.10 -3.29 -11.97
C GLU A 101 19.96 -2.70 -12.82
N ASP A 102 20.01 -2.92 -14.15
CA ASP A 102 18.98 -2.46 -15.07
C ASP A 102 17.77 -3.41 -15.06
N ASN A 103 16.97 -3.30 -14.04
CA ASN A 103 15.76 -4.07 -13.84
C ASN A 103 14.56 -3.15 -13.55
N ILE A 104 13.37 -3.71 -13.66
CA ILE A 104 12.12 -2.94 -13.54
C ILE A 104 12.00 -2.17 -12.21
N PHE A 105 12.51 -2.70 -11.10
CA PHE A 105 12.44 -2.02 -9.80
C PHE A 105 13.28 -0.74 -9.80
N ASN A 106 14.51 -0.81 -10.27
CA ASN A 106 15.40 0.36 -10.33
C ASN A 106 14.95 1.36 -11.40
N GLN A 107 14.40 0.88 -12.53
CA GLN A 107 13.82 1.73 -13.57
C GLN A 107 12.62 2.53 -13.03
N ILE A 108 11.73 1.91 -12.25
CA ILE A 108 10.62 2.59 -11.59
C ILE A 108 11.12 3.63 -10.59
N LEU A 109 12.13 3.32 -9.77
CA LEU A 109 12.74 4.28 -8.84
C LEU A 109 13.29 5.50 -9.60
N LYS A 110 14.04 5.27 -10.68
CA LYS A 110 14.62 6.33 -11.52
C LYS A 110 13.54 7.21 -12.13
N LEU A 111 12.50 6.61 -12.69
CA LEU A 111 11.36 7.33 -13.27
C LEU A 111 10.67 8.19 -12.22
N THR A 112 10.33 7.62 -11.06
CA THR A 112 9.63 8.33 -9.99
C THR A 112 10.44 9.49 -9.44
N ALA A 113 11.73 9.27 -9.19
CA ALA A 113 12.64 10.35 -8.76
C ALA A 113 12.70 11.47 -9.81
N THR A 114 12.75 11.13 -11.11
CA THR A 114 12.77 12.12 -12.20
C THR A 114 11.46 12.93 -12.23
N ILE A 115 10.33 12.29 -12.01
CA ILE A 115 9.01 12.94 -11.91
C ILE A 115 9.00 13.95 -10.76
N LEU A 116 9.42 13.53 -9.55
CA LEU A 116 9.47 14.41 -8.37
C LEU A 116 10.45 15.57 -8.55
N ILE A 117 11.59 15.34 -9.18
CA ILE A 117 12.56 16.41 -9.51
C ILE A 117 11.94 17.46 -10.43
N LYS A 118 11.12 17.06 -11.38
CA LYS A 118 10.43 17.97 -12.32
C LYS A 118 9.20 18.64 -11.72
N ASN A 119 8.62 18.09 -10.67
CA ASN A 119 7.37 18.60 -10.07
C ASN A 119 7.62 19.95 -9.38
N ARG A 120 6.77 20.95 -9.69
CA ARG A 120 6.90 22.32 -9.14
C ARG A 120 6.63 22.37 -7.63
N SER A 121 5.79 21.51 -7.12
CA SER A 121 5.40 21.46 -5.70
C SER A 121 6.44 20.83 -4.77
N VAL A 122 7.51 20.24 -5.30
CA VAL A 122 8.60 19.67 -4.49
C VAL A 122 9.63 20.77 -4.22
N ASN A 123 10.02 20.93 -2.97
CA ASN A 123 11.01 21.92 -2.54
C ASN A 123 12.40 21.63 -3.11
N ALA A 124 13.21 22.69 -3.29
CA ALA A 124 14.53 22.62 -3.90
C ALA A 124 15.49 21.66 -3.16
N GLU A 125 15.36 21.56 -1.84
CA GLU A 125 16.15 20.67 -0.99
C GLU A 125 15.97 19.20 -1.39
N TYR A 126 14.72 18.71 -1.40
CA TYR A 126 14.42 17.31 -1.78
C TYR A 126 14.79 17.03 -3.23
N LYS A 127 14.58 18.01 -4.13
CA LYS A 127 15.05 17.88 -5.53
C LYS A 127 16.56 17.70 -5.61
N SER A 128 17.32 18.47 -4.82
CA SER A 128 18.78 18.38 -4.77
C SER A 128 19.26 17.02 -4.28
N GLU A 129 18.62 16.50 -3.22
CA GLU A 129 18.91 15.16 -2.70
C GLU A 129 18.63 14.07 -3.76
N LEU A 130 17.45 14.09 -4.37
CA LEU A 130 17.10 13.13 -5.41
C LEU A 130 18.04 13.20 -6.60
N LYS A 131 18.44 14.39 -7.05
CA LYS A 131 19.43 14.57 -8.13
C LYS A 131 20.77 13.92 -7.80
N LYS A 132 21.27 14.08 -6.58
CA LYS A 132 22.54 13.45 -6.13
C LYS A 132 22.42 11.92 -6.18
N LEU A 133 21.29 11.36 -5.73
CA LEU A 133 21.07 9.92 -5.75
C LEU A 133 20.95 9.36 -7.18
N MET A 134 20.36 10.12 -8.11
CA MET A 134 20.22 9.69 -9.50
C MET A 134 21.54 9.57 -10.25
N LEU A 135 22.64 10.15 -9.77
CA LEU A 135 23.98 9.94 -10.32
C LEU A 135 24.41 8.46 -10.27
N TYR A 136 23.91 7.70 -9.29
CA TYR A 136 24.19 6.27 -9.15
C TYR A 136 23.33 5.37 -10.03
N PHE A 137 22.38 5.94 -10.77
CA PHE A 137 21.49 5.21 -11.69
C PHE A 137 21.92 5.34 -13.17
N SER A 138 23.20 5.59 -13.41
CA SER A 138 23.73 5.71 -14.79
C SER A 138 23.50 4.44 -15.63
N ASN A 139 23.65 3.27 -15.01
CA ASN A 139 23.49 1.97 -15.66
C ASN A 139 22.03 1.49 -15.70
N VAL A 140 21.09 2.27 -15.22
CA VAL A 140 19.67 1.94 -15.21
C VAL A 140 18.97 2.66 -16.35
N SER A 141 18.28 1.93 -17.21
CA SER A 141 17.51 2.47 -18.33
C SER A 141 16.33 3.34 -17.86
N SER A 142 15.94 4.31 -18.67
CA SER A 142 14.72 5.08 -18.46
C SER A 142 13.54 4.38 -19.11
N ILE A 143 12.40 4.37 -18.42
CA ILE A 143 11.15 3.80 -18.90
C ILE A 143 10.05 4.85 -18.88
N GLU A 144 9.00 4.61 -19.68
CA GLU A 144 7.77 5.39 -19.66
C GLU A 144 6.75 4.80 -18.68
N VAL A 145 5.86 5.63 -18.15
CA VAL A 145 4.81 5.19 -17.21
C VAL A 145 3.96 4.06 -17.77
N SER A 146 3.63 4.12 -19.07
CA SER A 146 2.83 3.12 -19.79
C SER A 146 3.46 1.71 -19.83
N GLN A 147 4.77 1.62 -19.62
CA GLN A 147 5.52 0.36 -19.63
C GLN A 147 5.46 -0.36 -18.28
N ILE A 148 4.99 0.30 -17.21
CA ILE A 148 4.94 -0.27 -15.88
C ILE A 148 3.72 -1.18 -15.73
N LYS A 149 3.99 -2.47 -15.54
CA LYS A 149 2.96 -3.47 -15.22
C LYS A 149 3.04 -3.82 -13.73
N TRP A 150 2.39 -3.04 -12.88
CA TRP A 150 2.44 -3.19 -11.43
C TRP A 150 2.08 -4.60 -10.93
N SER A 151 1.14 -5.28 -11.61
CA SER A 151 0.71 -6.63 -11.28
C SER A 151 1.77 -7.70 -11.51
N THR A 152 2.81 -7.42 -12.29
CA THR A 152 3.90 -8.37 -12.59
C THR A 152 5.04 -8.29 -11.60
N LEU A 153 5.11 -7.26 -10.75
CA LEU A 153 6.16 -7.12 -9.75
C LEU A 153 6.10 -8.26 -8.74
N ARG A 154 7.19 -9.00 -8.61
CA ARG A 154 7.31 -10.12 -7.66
C ARG A 154 8.34 -9.77 -6.59
N PHE A 155 7.90 -9.83 -5.32
CA PHE A 155 8.77 -9.55 -4.19
C PHE A 155 9.28 -10.86 -3.60
N GLN A 156 10.56 -11.08 -3.74
CA GLN A 156 11.30 -12.21 -3.16
C GLN A 156 11.99 -11.76 -1.86
N ARG A 157 12.64 -12.69 -1.16
CA ARG A 157 13.32 -12.39 0.10
C ARG A 157 14.41 -11.31 -0.05
N ASN A 158 15.11 -11.29 -1.15
CA ASN A 158 16.24 -10.38 -1.44
C ASN A 158 15.81 -8.98 -1.88
N ASN A 159 14.54 -8.77 -2.27
CA ASN A 159 14.04 -7.44 -2.68
C ASN A 159 12.84 -6.94 -1.84
N GLN A 160 12.61 -7.51 -0.65
CA GLN A 160 11.51 -7.07 0.23
C GLN A 160 11.62 -5.60 0.64
N SER A 161 12.84 -5.07 0.76
CA SER A 161 13.08 -3.65 1.05
C SER A 161 12.52 -2.72 -0.03
N TYR A 162 12.40 -3.20 -1.28
CA TYR A 162 11.80 -2.45 -2.38
C TYR A 162 10.28 -2.36 -2.29
N LYS A 163 9.62 -3.22 -1.52
CA LYS A 163 8.16 -3.26 -1.46
C LYS A 163 7.55 -1.92 -1.04
N MET A 164 8.12 -1.29 -0.02
CA MET A 164 7.70 0.05 0.40
C MET A 164 7.97 1.09 -0.68
N LEU A 165 9.18 1.08 -1.26
CA LEU A 165 9.56 2.04 -2.28
C LEU A 165 8.68 1.94 -3.52
N MET A 166 8.33 0.74 -3.96
CA MET A 166 7.41 0.53 -5.08
C MET A 166 6.01 1.06 -4.79
N ASN A 167 5.52 0.94 -3.56
CA ASN A 167 4.24 1.54 -3.19
C ASN A 167 4.30 3.08 -3.16
N ILE A 168 5.41 3.66 -2.70
CA ILE A 168 5.62 5.11 -2.80
C ILE A 168 5.67 5.54 -4.28
N CYS A 169 6.41 4.80 -5.12
CA CYS A 169 6.46 5.06 -6.55
C CYS A 169 5.07 4.99 -7.19
N TYR A 170 4.28 4.00 -6.81
CA TYR A 170 2.91 3.86 -7.29
C TYR A 170 2.05 5.07 -6.91
N LEU A 171 2.07 5.50 -5.64
CA LEU A 171 1.35 6.69 -5.19
C LEU A 171 1.76 7.96 -5.95
N VAL A 172 3.06 8.12 -6.23
CA VAL A 172 3.56 9.28 -6.98
C VAL A 172 3.10 9.23 -8.44
N ILE A 173 3.26 8.10 -9.10
CA ILE A 173 3.00 7.96 -10.54
C ILE A 173 1.51 8.02 -10.82
N ASP A 174 0.69 7.28 -10.07
CA ASP A 174 -0.75 7.21 -10.25
C ASP A 174 -1.42 8.55 -9.91
N GLY A 175 -1.02 9.16 -8.79
CA GLY A 175 -1.51 10.47 -8.39
C GLY A 175 -1.18 11.59 -9.38
N LEU A 176 -0.10 11.49 -10.15
CA LEU A 176 0.27 12.47 -11.17
C LEU A 176 -0.46 12.27 -12.49
N LEU A 177 -0.81 11.04 -12.85
CA LEU A 177 -1.61 10.76 -14.05
C LEU A 177 -3.02 11.35 -13.95
N LEU A 178 -3.63 11.28 -12.76
CA LEU A 178 -4.95 11.84 -12.52
C LEU A 178 -4.96 13.37 -12.56
N SER A 179 -3.87 14.03 -12.18
CA SER A 179 -3.77 15.51 -12.22
C SER A 179 -3.58 16.10 -13.62
N SER A 180 -3.17 15.30 -14.61
CA SER A 180 -2.91 15.78 -15.96
C SER A 180 -4.16 15.89 -16.84
N GLN A 181 -5.31 15.33 -16.43
CA GLN A 181 -6.54 15.33 -17.21
C GLN A 181 -7.40 16.60 -17.05
N ASP A 182 -7.28 17.33 -15.93
CA ASP A 182 -8.16 18.48 -15.63
C ASP A 182 -7.46 19.85 -15.48
N GLY A 183 -6.16 19.98 -15.69
CA GLY A 183 -5.46 21.28 -15.77
C GLY A 183 -5.45 22.15 -14.50
N GLU A 184 -6.18 21.82 -13.44
CA GLU A 184 -6.18 22.49 -12.15
C GLU A 184 -5.79 21.54 -11.01
N TYR A 185 -4.69 21.91 -10.34
CA TYR A 185 -4.14 21.20 -9.18
C TYR A 185 -5.05 21.33 -7.95
N LYS A 186 -5.99 20.42 -7.78
CA LYS A 186 -6.67 20.23 -6.50
C LYS A 186 -6.05 19.05 -5.75
N MET A 187 -5.09 19.38 -4.91
CA MET A 187 -4.33 18.42 -4.09
C MET A 187 -5.18 17.61 -3.07
N ALA A 188 -6.42 18.02 -2.83
CA ALA A 188 -7.35 17.29 -1.97
C ALA A 188 -7.87 15.98 -2.59
N ASN A 189 -7.78 15.81 -3.92
CA ASN A 189 -8.22 14.62 -4.66
C ASN A 189 -7.04 13.76 -5.13
N PHE A 190 -5.84 14.01 -4.62
CA PHE A 190 -4.59 13.51 -5.17
C PHE A 190 -4.33 12.03 -4.91
N ILE A 191 -4.95 11.47 -3.92
CA ILE A 191 -4.88 10.03 -3.65
C ILE A 191 -6.27 9.50 -3.93
N ASP A 192 -6.42 8.81 -5.05
CA ASP A 192 -7.65 8.10 -5.40
C ASP A 192 -8.20 7.40 -4.16
N ASP A 193 -9.50 7.52 -3.92
CA ASP A 193 -10.18 6.93 -2.76
C ASP A 193 -9.83 5.45 -2.59
N GLN A 194 -9.59 4.70 -3.66
CA GLN A 194 -9.20 3.30 -3.61
C GLN A 194 -7.81 3.05 -3.00
N HIS A 195 -6.83 3.94 -3.24
CA HIS A 195 -5.47 3.78 -2.70
C HIS A 195 -5.41 4.16 -1.24
N MET A 196 -6.07 5.25 -0.88
CA MET A 196 -6.22 5.61 0.53
C MET A 196 -7.01 4.56 1.30
N HIS A 197 -8.02 3.97 0.68
CA HIS A 197 -8.78 2.87 1.27
C HIS A 197 -7.85 1.69 1.62
N ARG A 198 -7.05 1.20 0.65
CA ARG A 198 -6.08 0.10 0.87
C ARG A 198 -5.01 0.45 1.89
N LEU A 199 -4.52 1.69 1.88
CA LEU A 199 -3.56 2.17 2.86
C LEU A 199 -4.18 2.19 4.26
N TYR A 200 -5.40 2.70 4.38
CA TYR A 200 -6.15 2.79 5.62
C TYR A 200 -6.44 1.41 6.22
N GLU A 201 -6.97 0.47 5.42
CA GLU A 201 -7.14 -0.94 5.83
C GLU A 201 -5.83 -1.54 6.33
N SER A 202 -4.76 -1.40 5.54
CA SER A 202 -3.45 -1.97 5.87
C SER A 202 -2.87 -1.33 7.13
N PHE A 203 -3.05 -0.02 7.31
CA PHE A 203 -2.61 0.70 8.50
C PHE A 203 -3.29 0.15 9.75
N ILE A 204 -4.63 0.07 9.78
CA ILE A 204 -5.38 -0.40 10.95
C ILE A 204 -5.00 -1.84 11.29
N ARG A 205 -4.94 -2.72 10.29
CA ARG A 205 -4.56 -4.12 10.49
C ARG A 205 -3.15 -4.27 11.04
N GLU A 206 -2.17 -3.56 10.48
CA GLU A 206 -0.78 -3.65 10.95
C GLU A 206 -0.56 -2.91 12.28
N TYR A 207 -1.37 -1.89 12.59
CA TYR A 207 -1.40 -1.26 13.91
C TYR A 207 -1.76 -2.29 14.98
N TYR A 208 -2.89 -2.99 14.84
CA TYR A 208 -3.29 -4.01 15.80
C TYR A 208 -2.31 -5.18 15.86
N ARG A 209 -1.77 -5.61 14.73
CA ARG A 209 -0.75 -6.67 14.71
C ARG A 209 0.52 -6.26 15.44
N TYR A 210 0.94 -5.01 15.33
CA TYR A 210 2.15 -4.50 15.99
C TYR A 210 1.97 -4.33 17.49
N HIS A 211 0.83 -3.77 17.93
CA HIS A 211 0.61 -3.43 19.33
C HIS A 211 -0.05 -4.55 20.14
N TYR A 212 -0.83 -5.40 19.50
CA TYR A 212 -1.67 -6.39 20.18
C TYR A 212 -1.49 -7.82 19.65
N GLY A 213 -0.64 -8.04 18.66
CA GLY A 213 -0.46 -9.35 18.01
C GLY A 213 -0.02 -10.48 18.92
N ASP A 214 0.55 -10.17 20.09
CA ASP A 214 0.93 -11.17 21.10
C ASP A 214 -0.27 -11.69 21.92
N ILE A 215 -1.40 -10.95 21.95
CA ILE A 215 -2.57 -11.25 22.78
C ILE A 215 -3.86 -11.40 21.99
N ILE A 216 -3.90 -10.91 20.76
CA ILE A 216 -5.04 -10.96 19.84
C ILE A 216 -4.57 -11.52 18.50
N SER A 217 -5.32 -12.46 17.92
CA SER A 217 -5.14 -12.85 16.52
C SER A 217 -5.63 -11.73 15.61
N VAL A 218 -4.78 -11.30 14.68
CA VAL A 218 -5.07 -10.22 13.71
C VAL A 218 -4.90 -10.75 12.29
N SER A 219 -6.00 -10.84 11.57
CA SER A 219 -6.06 -11.44 10.23
C SER A 219 -6.91 -10.63 9.24
N ALA A 220 -6.97 -11.09 8.02
CA ALA A 220 -7.95 -10.71 7.01
C ALA A 220 -8.47 -12.03 6.43
N GLU A 221 -9.62 -12.47 6.89
CA GLU A 221 -10.10 -13.81 6.67
C GLU A 221 -11.11 -13.90 5.52
N PHE A 222 -11.14 -15.05 4.86
CA PHE A 222 -12.24 -15.42 4.01
C PHE A 222 -13.35 -16.00 4.87
N ILE A 223 -14.58 -15.57 4.63
CA ILE A 223 -15.78 -16.06 5.31
C ILE A 223 -16.56 -16.92 4.32
N ASP A 224 -16.85 -18.14 4.70
CA ASP A 224 -17.71 -19.02 3.93
C ASP A 224 -19.18 -18.70 4.21
N TRP A 225 -20.02 -18.79 3.19
CA TRP A 225 -21.46 -18.68 3.34
C TRP A 225 -21.99 -19.77 4.27
N ASN A 226 -22.84 -19.38 5.19
CA ASN A 226 -23.54 -20.32 6.07
C ASN A 226 -24.74 -20.95 5.34
N VAL A 227 -24.44 -21.86 4.43
CA VAL A 227 -25.41 -22.60 3.63
C VAL A 227 -25.20 -24.10 3.86
N PRO A 228 -26.24 -24.96 3.74
CA PRO A 228 -26.08 -26.41 3.78
C PRO A 228 -25.05 -26.88 2.73
N GLU A 229 -24.25 -27.89 3.10
CA GLU A 229 -23.17 -28.41 2.22
C GLU A 229 -23.70 -29.05 0.92
N ASP A 230 -24.95 -29.52 0.92
CA ASP A 230 -25.63 -30.10 -0.21
C ASP A 230 -26.33 -29.09 -1.13
N SER A 231 -26.15 -27.78 -0.87
CA SER A 231 -26.73 -26.72 -1.70
C SER A 231 -26.10 -26.71 -3.10
N ILE A 232 -26.93 -26.63 -4.13
CA ILE A 232 -26.48 -26.57 -5.52
C ILE A 232 -26.02 -25.15 -5.86
N GLY A 233 -24.86 -25.00 -6.51
CA GLY A 233 -24.35 -23.71 -6.99
C GLY A 233 -23.60 -22.92 -5.94
N ILE A 234 -23.10 -23.52 -4.85
CA ILE A 234 -22.29 -22.85 -3.81
C ILE A 234 -21.06 -22.18 -4.44
N GLU A 235 -20.48 -22.77 -5.48
CA GLU A 235 -19.32 -22.25 -6.21
C GLU A 235 -19.58 -20.91 -6.94
N LEU A 236 -20.85 -20.56 -7.15
CA LEU A 236 -21.28 -19.30 -7.76
C LEU A 236 -21.41 -18.16 -6.72
N LEU A 237 -21.40 -18.49 -5.43
CA LEU A 237 -21.48 -17.48 -4.39
C LEU A 237 -20.20 -16.60 -4.38
N PRO A 238 -20.35 -15.28 -4.25
CA PRO A 238 -19.19 -14.39 -4.18
C PRO A 238 -18.38 -14.67 -2.93
N ARG A 239 -17.05 -14.58 -3.04
CA ARG A 239 -16.16 -14.71 -1.89
C ARG A 239 -16.32 -13.51 -0.97
N MET A 240 -16.55 -13.77 0.31
CA MET A 240 -16.50 -12.77 1.36
C MET A 240 -15.08 -12.72 1.97
N LYS A 241 -14.52 -11.54 2.06
CA LYS A 241 -13.22 -11.33 2.70
C LYS A 241 -13.29 -10.11 3.59
N THR A 242 -12.87 -10.27 4.85
CA THR A 242 -12.79 -9.15 5.80
C THR A 242 -11.57 -8.28 5.52
N ASP A 243 -11.63 -7.00 5.88
CA ASP A 243 -10.44 -6.13 5.90
C ASP A 243 -9.58 -6.43 7.13
N ILE A 244 -10.20 -6.48 8.29
CA ILE A 244 -9.56 -6.80 9.57
C ILE A 244 -10.47 -7.68 10.41
N THR A 245 -9.93 -8.78 10.92
CA THR A 245 -10.57 -9.63 11.94
C THR A 245 -9.66 -9.68 13.16
N LEU A 246 -10.20 -9.26 14.31
CA LEU A 246 -9.54 -9.31 15.61
C LEU A 246 -10.23 -10.38 16.44
N GLN A 247 -9.46 -11.36 16.96
CA GLN A 247 -10.00 -12.47 17.72
C GLN A 247 -9.20 -12.71 19.01
N ARG A 248 -9.93 -12.88 20.12
CA ARG A 248 -9.37 -13.28 21.41
C ARG A 248 -10.34 -14.22 22.12
N GLY A 249 -9.90 -15.46 22.33
CA GLY A 249 -10.77 -16.52 22.86
C GLY A 249 -11.96 -16.77 21.94
N ASP A 250 -13.16 -16.64 22.48
CA ASP A 250 -14.42 -16.79 21.78
C ASP A 250 -14.98 -15.48 21.19
N LYS A 251 -14.39 -14.33 21.55
CA LYS A 251 -14.83 -13.02 21.06
C LYS A 251 -14.13 -12.67 19.74
N THR A 252 -14.92 -12.19 18.78
CA THR A 252 -14.43 -11.72 17.47
C THR A 252 -14.99 -10.35 17.15
N LEU A 253 -14.13 -9.46 16.66
CA LEU A 253 -14.51 -8.17 16.06
C LEU A 253 -14.06 -8.14 14.60
N ILE A 254 -15.03 -8.03 13.69
CA ILE A 254 -14.80 -7.83 12.26
C ILE A 254 -14.88 -6.32 11.99
N ILE A 255 -13.81 -5.73 11.48
CA ILE A 255 -13.78 -4.31 11.10
C ILE A 255 -13.70 -4.22 9.59
N ASP A 256 -14.62 -3.49 9.01
CA ASP A 256 -14.66 -3.10 7.61
C ASP A 256 -14.27 -1.61 7.56
N ALA A 257 -13.07 -1.35 7.06
CA ALA A 257 -12.45 -0.02 7.08
C ALA A 257 -12.84 0.75 5.83
N LYS A 258 -13.35 1.96 5.99
CA LYS A 258 -13.88 2.78 4.89
C LYS A 258 -13.20 4.16 4.84
N TYR A 259 -12.55 4.43 3.73
CA TYR A 259 -11.99 5.74 3.45
C TYR A 259 -12.77 6.37 2.31
N TYR A 260 -13.70 7.26 2.63
CA TYR A 260 -14.55 7.96 1.65
C TYR A 260 -14.46 9.48 1.85
N SER A 261 -14.69 10.22 0.78
CA SER A 261 -14.88 11.67 0.85
C SER A 261 -16.17 12.04 1.61
N HIS A 262 -17.18 11.16 1.59
CA HIS A 262 -18.46 11.34 2.28
C HIS A 262 -18.82 10.08 3.06
N THR A 263 -19.01 10.20 4.39
CA THR A 263 -19.38 9.10 5.27
C THR A 263 -20.86 8.79 5.26
N MET A 264 -21.68 9.76 4.91
CA MET A 264 -23.14 9.65 4.91
C MET A 264 -23.73 9.78 3.51
N GLN A 265 -24.82 9.06 3.26
CA GLN A 265 -25.67 9.23 2.08
C GLN A 265 -26.78 10.25 2.35
N HIS A 266 -26.94 11.18 1.40
CA HIS A 266 -28.02 12.15 1.44
C HIS A 266 -29.07 11.80 0.39
N HIS A 267 -30.28 11.44 0.83
CA HIS A 267 -31.43 11.23 -0.04
C HIS A 267 -32.55 12.21 0.33
N PHE A 268 -32.83 13.16 -0.55
CA PHE A 268 -33.83 14.23 -0.34
C PHE A 268 -33.64 14.95 1.01
N ASN A 269 -34.42 14.64 2.03
CA ASN A 269 -34.36 15.24 3.36
C ASN A 269 -33.85 14.31 4.47
N SER A 270 -33.31 13.13 4.11
CA SER A 270 -32.79 12.16 5.07
C SER A 270 -31.30 11.89 4.88
N THR A 271 -30.59 11.79 6.00
CA THR A 271 -29.18 11.38 6.03
C THR A 271 -29.12 9.97 6.62
N SER A 272 -28.47 9.04 5.93
CA SER A 272 -28.36 7.64 6.34
C SER A 272 -26.95 7.10 6.12
N PHE A 273 -26.61 6.01 6.78
CA PHE A 273 -25.42 5.24 6.46
C PHE A 273 -25.52 4.62 5.07
N HIS A 274 -24.39 4.34 4.45
CA HIS A 274 -24.34 3.61 3.18
C HIS A 274 -24.92 2.21 3.36
N SER A 275 -26.07 1.95 2.76
CA SER A 275 -26.81 0.69 2.93
C SER A 275 -25.98 -0.53 2.51
N ALA A 276 -25.21 -0.42 1.43
CA ALA A 276 -24.31 -1.47 0.96
C ALA A 276 -23.27 -1.87 2.02
N ASN A 277 -22.68 -0.89 2.73
CA ASN A 277 -21.71 -1.15 3.78
C ASN A 277 -22.37 -1.82 5.01
N MET A 278 -23.57 -1.35 5.36
CA MET A 278 -24.34 -1.97 6.46
C MET A 278 -24.70 -3.43 6.15
N TYR A 279 -25.14 -3.72 4.93
CA TYR A 279 -25.42 -5.11 4.50
C TYR A 279 -24.16 -5.95 4.46
N GLN A 280 -23.04 -5.40 4.01
CA GLN A 280 -21.74 -6.08 3.97
C GLN A 280 -21.31 -6.52 5.36
N ILE A 281 -21.22 -5.58 6.31
CA ILE A 281 -20.75 -5.93 7.66
C ILE A 281 -21.73 -6.87 8.38
N PHE A 282 -23.04 -6.68 8.23
CA PHE A 282 -24.03 -7.58 8.77
C PHE A 282 -23.92 -9.00 8.20
N THR A 283 -23.73 -9.10 6.89
CA THR A 283 -23.54 -10.38 6.21
C THR A 283 -22.27 -11.08 6.72
N TYR A 284 -21.17 -10.35 6.87
CA TYR A 284 -19.93 -10.91 7.41
C TYR A 284 -20.13 -11.49 8.81
N VAL A 285 -20.72 -10.70 9.71
CA VAL A 285 -20.96 -11.11 11.09
C VAL A 285 -21.86 -12.34 11.17
N LYS A 286 -22.97 -12.36 10.41
CA LYS A 286 -23.91 -13.49 10.44
C LYS A 286 -23.35 -14.78 9.86
N ASN A 287 -22.54 -14.70 8.82
CA ASN A 287 -21.89 -15.88 8.25
C ASN A 287 -20.69 -16.36 9.10
N PHE A 288 -20.03 -15.46 9.83
CA PHE A 288 -18.95 -15.84 10.75
C PHE A 288 -19.51 -16.47 12.05
N ASP A 289 -20.58 -15.91 12.62
CA ASP A 289 -21.26 -16.42 13.81
C ASP A 289 -22.29 -17.51 13.48
N LYS A 290 -21.82 -18.62 12.87
CA LYS A 290 -22.66 -19.76 12.46
C LYS A 290 -23.45 -20.34 13.63
N GLY A 291 -22.87 -20.31 14.82
CA GLY A 291 -23.49 -20.82 16.06
C GLY A 291 -24.49 -19.85 16.70
N GLN A 292 -24.68 -18.65 16.16
CA GLN A 292 -25.53 -17.60 16.71
C GLN A 292 -25.24 -17.30 18.20
N THR A 293 -23.97 -17.30 18.55
CA THR A 293 -23.49 -17.11 19.93
C THR A 293 -23.59 -15.67 20.42
N GLY A 294 -23.62 -14.70 19.49
CA GLY A 294 -23.55 -13.28 19.77
C GLY A 294 -22.13 -12.77 20.09
N ASN A 295 -21.13 -13.67 20.08
CA ASN A 295 -19.73 -13.33 20.39
C ASN A 295 -18.98 -12.67 19.21
N VAL A 296 -19.61 -12.58 18.05
CA VAL A 296 -19.08 -11.91 16.88
C VAL A 296 -19.68 -10.53 16.74
N SER A 297 -18.84 -9.51 16.72
CA SER A 297 -19.24 -8.11 16.53
C SER A 297 -18.75 -7.60 15.18
N GLY A 298 -19.49 -6.66 14.60
CA GLY A 298 -19.12 -5.97 13.37
C GLY A 298 -18.88 -4.48 13.59
N MET A 299 -17.96 -3.89 12.85
CA MET A 299 -17.70 -2.45 12.89
C MET A 299 -17.44 -1.92 11.48
N LEU A 300 -18.18 -0.89 11.09
CA LEU A 300 -17.79 0.01 10.01
C LEU A 300 -16.92 1.12 10.61
N LEU A 301 -15.68 1.21 10.19
CA LEU A 301 -14.74 2.22 10.68
C LEU A 301 -14.40 3.20 9.58
N TYR A 302 -15.08 4.35 9.60
CA TYR A 302 -14.88 5.41 8.62
C TYR A 302 -13.70 6.31 9.01
N ALA A 303 -12.88 6.69 8.01
CA ALA A 303 -11.96 7.80 8.20
C ALA A 303 -12.77 9.11 8.27
N LYS A 304 -12.45 9.99 9.23
CA LYS A 304 -13.14 11.28 9.37
C LYS A 304 -12.94 12.15 8.14
N THR A 305 -14.03 12.62 7.63
CA THR A 305 -14.09 13.60 6.54
C THR A 305 -14.36 15.01 7.08
N ASN A 306 -14.58 15.98 6.19
CA ASN A 306 -14.97 17.34 6.56
C ASN A 306 -16.47 17.49 6.86
N GLU A 307 -17.22 16.39 6.96
CA GLU A 307 -18.65 16.41 7.25
C GLU A 307 -18.91 16.77 8.72
N ALA A 308 -20.05 17.46 8.94
CA ALA A 308 -20.46 17.87 10.28
C ALA A 308 -20.88 16.67 11.15
N ILE A 309 -21.35 15.57 10.54
CA ILE A 309 -21.82 14.37 11.23
C ILE A 309 -20.68 13.36 11.25
N THR A 310 -20.21 13.01 12.44
CA THR A 310 -19.24 11.96 12.68
C THR A 310 -19.94 10.76 13.32
N PRO A 311 -20.19 9.66 12.60
CA PRO A 311 -20.83 8.48 13.17
C PRO A 311 -20.08 7.93 14.39
N ASP A 312 -20.82 7.69 15.47
CA ASP A 312 -20.40 6.93 16.65
C ASP A 312 -21.62 6.22 17.24
N ASN A 313 -22.07 5.17 16.57
CA ASN A 313 -23.33 4.50 16.90
C ASN A 313 -23.09 2.99 17.09
N GLU A 314 -23.92 2.39 17.95
CA GLU A 314 -23.91 0.94 18.19
C GLU A 314 -25.34 0.41 18.14
N PHE A 315 -25.51 -0.75 17.51
CA PHE A 315 -26.80 -1.39 17.29
C PHE A 315 -26.72 -2.88 17.65
N MET A 316 -27.78 -3.42 18.23
CA MET A 316 -27.96 -4.87 18.32
C MET A 316 -28.81 -5.34 17.14
N MET A 317 -28.21 -6.10 16.24
CA MET A 317 -28.86 -6.58 15.01
C MET A 317 -28.75 -8.10 14.92
N GLY A 318 -29.89 -8.78 14.91
CA GLY A 318 -29.94 -10.22 14.79
C GLY A 318 -29.12 -10.98 15.85
N GLY A 319 -29.03 -10.44 17.07
CA GLY A 319 -28.27 -11.02 18.19
C GLY A 319 -26.80 -10.65 18.25
N ASN A 320 -26.28 -9.91 17.28
CA ASN A 320 -24.89 -9.47 17.25
C ASN A 320 -24.77 -7.94 17.38
N LYS A 321 -23.67 -7.46 17.93
CA LYS A 321 -23.37 -6.04 18.01
C LYS A 321 -22.78 -5.55 16.69
N ILE A 322 -23.40 -4.53 16.08
CA ILE A 322 -22.90 -3.81 14.92
C ILE A 322 -22.67 -2.37 15.28
N SER A 323 -21.49 -1.84 14.98
CA SER A 323 -21.14 -0.45 15.27
C SER A 323 -20.71 0.30 14.02
N VAL A 324 -20.97 1.60 14.01
CA VAL A 324 -20.50 2.53 12.96
C VAL A 324 -19.72 3.62 13.68
N LYS A 325 -18.43 3.65 13.44
CA LYS A 325 -17.51 4.55 14.15
C LYS A 325 -16.65 5.34 13.17
N THR A 326 -16.11 6.45 13.67
CA THR A 326 -15.25 7.32 12.89
C THR A 326 -13.89 7.43 13.56
N LEU A 327 -12.82 7.27 12.78
CA LEU A 327 -11.44 7.50 13.19
C LEU A 327 -10.99 8.87 12.70
N ASP A 328 -10.69 9.79 13.61
CA ASP A 328 -10.21 11.13 13.28
C ASP A 328 -8.73 11.09 12.91
N LEU A 329 -8.43 11.26 11.62
CA LEU A 329 -7.06 11.33 11.11
C LEU A 329 -6.50 12.76 11.09
N ASN A 330 -7.29 13.78 11.46
CA ASN A 330 -6.88 15.19 11.50
C ASN A 330 -6.44 15.65 12.91
N CYS A 331 -5.90 14.73 13.70
CA CYS A 331 -5.37 15.00 15.02
C CYS A 331 -3.99 14.39 15.19
N ASP A 332 -3.30 14.70 16.29
CA ASP A 332 -2.00 14.11 16.59
C ASP A 332 -2.07 12.58 16.60
N PHE A 333 -1.00 11.94 16.09
CA PHE A 333 -0.97 10.49 15.97
C PHE A 333 -1.17 9.74 17.29
N GLU A 334 -0.75 10.32 18.43
CA GLU A 334 -1.00 9.76 19.74
C GLU A 334 -2.52 9.73 20.12
N ILE A 335 -3.30 10.67 19.56
CA ILE A 335 -4.76 10.65 19.71
C ILE A 335 -5.36 9.55 18.81
N ILE A 336 -4.84 9.36 17.60
CA ILE A 336 -5.26 8.27 16.72
C ILE A 336 -5.01 6.91 17.38
N LYS A 337 -3.84 6.72 18.01
CA LYS A 337 -3.54 5.51 18.78
C LYS A 337 -4.59 5.27 19.87
N LYS A 338 -4.89 6.30 20.69
CA LYS A 338 -5.90 6.17 21.74
C LYS A 338 -7.28 5.80 21.21
N GLN A 339 -7.68 6.31 20.04
CA GLN A 339 -8.93 5.93 19.39
C GLN A 339 -8.91 4.44 18.98
N LEU A 340 -7.81 3.97 18.37
CA LEU A 340 -7.65 2.57 17.97
C LEU A 340 -7.59 1.64 19.20
N ASP A 341 -6.87 2.05 20.26
CA ASP A 341 -6.81 1.30 21.53
C ASP A 341 -8.19 1.20 22.19
N HIS A 342 -9.00 2.24 22.12
CA HIS A 342 -10.38 2.23 22.64
C HIS A 342 -11.27 1.22 21.89
N ILE A 343 -11.09 1.08 20.58
CA ILE A 343 -11.84 0.11 19.75
C ILE A 343 -11.58 -1.33 20.19
N VAL A 344 -10.34 -1.67 20.52
CA VAL A 344 -9.95 -3.05 20.87
C VAL A 344 -10.24 -3.39 22.33
N LYS A 345 -10.43 -2.39 23.20
CA LYS A 345 -10.62 -2.59 24.63
C LYS A 345 -11.69 -3.62 25.01
N PRO A 346 -12.90 -3.66 24.37
CA PRO A 346 -13.93 -4.66 24.70
C PRO A 346 -13.52 -6.13 24.40
N LEU A 347 -12.50 -6.34 23.55
CA LEU A 347 -11.91 -7.66 23.33
C LEU A 347 -10.90 -8.03 24.42
N LEU A 348 -10.35 -7.04 25.14
CA LEU A 348 -9.33 -7.25 26.17
C LEU A 348 -9.96 -7.56 27.52
N ASP A 349 -11.14 -7.04 27.78
CA ASP A 349 -11.95 -7.27 28.99
C ASP A 349 -12.65 -8.66 28.88
#